data_bd7d482ff724870585753090595c98bc
#
_entry.id   bd7d482ff724870585753090595c98bc
#
_cell.length_a   1.000
_cell.length_b   1.000
_cell.length_c   1.000
_cell.angle_alpha   90.00
_cell.angle_beta   90.00
_cell.angle_gamma   90.00
#
_symmetry.space_group_name_H-M   'P 1'
#
loop_
_entity.id
_entity.type
_entity.pdbx_description
1 polymer ?
#
loop_
_entity_poly.entity_id
_entity_poly.type
_entity_poly.pdbx_seq_one_letter_code
_entity_poly.pdbx_strand_id
1 'polypeptide(L)'
;MAGHRIRARNVAALWQTYRTAGAQGMVVVGPAEDEAAVSAYGDALPAATFTLCRLHADRNQLIRRIMLRGRGSSWLQPGDLLAGQPVTYLLRVADQAVIQADALERAAIGRRIDTDGRTVEQVADAVIAISEWASRV
;
A
#
# COMPACT_ATOMS: atom_id res chain seq x y z
N MET A 1 -17.95 -3.36 -3.21
CA MET A 1 -18.17 -2.97 -4.62
C MET A 1 -18.28 -1.46 -4.80
N ALA A 2 -19.17 -0.76 -4.11
CA ALA A 2 -19.23 0.70 -4.20
C ALA A 2 -17.98 1.42 -3.70
N GLY A 3 -17.28 0.88 -2.71
CA GLY A 3 -16.13 1.51 -2.08
C GLY A 3 -14.94 1.76 -3.01
N HIS A 4 -14.65 0.86 -3.93
CA HIS A 4 -13.53 1.03 -4.87
C HIS A 4 -13.78 2.18 -5.85
N ARG A 5 -15.00 2.31 -6.35
CA ARG A 5 -15.38 3.40 -7.26
C ARG A 5 -15.32 4.75 -6.58
N ILE A 6 -15.76 4.84 -5.32
CA ILE A 6 -15.70 6.10 -4.55
C ILE A 6 -14.24 6.50 -4.33
N ARG A 7 -13.39 5.57 -3.90
CA ARG A 7 -11.95 5.84 -3.73
C ARG A 7 -11.30 6.29 -5.04
N ALA A 8 -11.55 5.57 -6.12
CA ALA A 8 -11.01 5.92 -7.44
C ALA A 8 -11.44 7.32 -7.90
N ARG A 9 -12.69 7.68 -7.71
CA ARG A 9 -13.20 9.02 -8.01
C ARG A 9 -12.54 10.10 -7.14
N ASN A 10 -12.34 9.84 -5.87
CA ASN A 10 -11.66 10.76 -4.96
C ASN A 10 -10.20 10.96 -5.37
N VAL A 11 -9.51 9.88 -5.73
CA VAL A 11 -8.12 9.95 -6.24
C VAL A 11 -8.07 10.74 -7.54
N ALA A 12 -9.02 10.55 -8.46
CA ALA A 12 -9.10 11.29 -9.70
C ALA A 12 -9.30 12.80 -9.45
N ALA A 13 -10.18 13.17 -8.52
CA ALA A 13 -10.41 14.56 -8.15
C ALA A 13 -9.17 15.21 -7.53
N LEU A 14 -8.48 14.51 -6.65
CA LEU A 14 -7.21 14.98 -6.08
C LEU A 14 -6.13 15.14 -7.15
N TRP A 15 -6.01 14.18 -8.05
CA TRP A 15 -5.05 14.26 -9.14
C TRP A 15 -5.29 15.48 -10.04
N GLN A 16 -6.54 15.74 -10.37
CA GLN A 16 -6.91 16.92 -11.17
C GLN A 16 -6.44 18.22 -10.50
N THR A 17 -6.64 18.33 -9.20
CA THR A 17 -6.23 19.48 -8.41
C THR A 17 -4.71 19.62 -8.39
N TYR A 18 -4.00 18.57 -8.08
CA TYR A 18 -2.53 18.59 -8.00
C TYR A 18 -1.88 18.81 -9.37
N ARG A 19 -2.42 18.19 -10.42
CA ARG A 19 -1.94 18.40 -11.79
C ARG A 19 -2.07 19.84 -12.22
N THR A 20 -3.18 20.49 -11.91
CA THR A 20 -3.37 21.93 -12.17
C THR A 20 -2.35 22.79 -11.44
N ALA A 21 -1.91 22.37 -10.26
CA ALA A 21 -0.86 23.02 -9.48
C ALA A 21 0.56 22.65 -9.94
N GLY A 22 0.72 21.85 -11.00
CA GLY A 22 2.03 21.50 -11.58
C GLY A 22 2.58 20.13 -11.16
N ALA A 23 1.83 19.30 -10.44
CA ALA A 23 2.27 17.95 -10.11
C ALA A 23 2.39 17.09 -11.36
N GLN A 24 3.49 16.32 -11.45
CA GLN A 24 3.77 15.44 -12.58
C GLN A 24 3.47 13.96 -12.27
N GLY A 25 3.30 13.62 -11.01
CA GLY A 25 3.01 12.27 -10.56
C GLY A 25 2.38 12.27 -9.17
N MET A 26 1.75 11.17 -8.80
CA MET A 26 1.13 10.98 -7.50
C MET A 26 1.35 9.56 -7.02
N VAL A 27 1.74 9.42 -5.76
CA VAL A 27 1.80 8.13 -5.07
C VAL A 27 0.53 7.95 -4.27
N VAL A 28 -0.14 6.83 -4.50
CA VAL A 28 -1.34 6.45 -3.76
C VAL A 28 -1.03 5.18 -2.97
N VAL A 29 -1.17 5.25 -1.66
CA VAL A 29 -1.06 4.10 -0.78
C VAL A 29 -2.47 3.72 -0.31
N GLY A 30 -2.83 2.48 -0.55
CA GLY A 30 -4.15 2.04 -0.15
C GLY A 30 -4.51 0.66 -0.70
N PRO A 31 -5.71 0.18 -0.41
CA PRO A 31 -6.13 -1.13 -0.86
C PRO A 31 -6.39 -1.15 -2.37
N ALA A 32 -5.72 -2.08 -3.04
CA ALA A 32 -5.98 -2.50 -4.40
C ALA A 32 -5.96 -4.04 -4.40
N GLU A 33 -7.02 -4.62 -3.87
CA GLU A 33 -7.06 -6.01 -3.42
C GLU A 33 -7.31 -6.99 -4.57
N ASP A 34 -7.93 -6.51 -5.64
CA ASP A 34 -8.31 -7.33 -6.79
C ASP A 34 -8.31 -6.52 -8.09
N GLU A 35 -8.54 -7.22 -9.20
CA GLU A 35 -8.61 -6.59 -10.52
C GLU A 35 -9.72 -5.56 -10.64
N ALA A 36 -10.84 -5.73 -9.91
CA ALA A 36 -11.95 -4.78 -9.94
C ALA A 36 -11.53 -3.44 -9.31
N ALA A 37 -10.76 -3.47 -8.23
CA ALA A 37 -10.19 -2.27 -7.62
C ALA A 37 -9.22 -1.56 -8.57
N VAL A 38 -8.33 -2.31 -9.22
CA VAL A 38 -7.38 -1.77 -10.20
C VAL A 38 -8.10 -1.16 -11.40
N SER A 39 -9.10 -1.86 -11.93
CA SER A 39 -9.92 -1.36 -13.05
C SER A 39 -10.66 -0.07 -12.71
N ALA A 40 -11.15 0.06 -11.48
CA ALA A 40 -11.82 1.29 -11.03
C ALA A 40 -10.89 2.50 -11.08
N TYR A 41 -9.62 2.35 -10.72
CA TYR A 41 -8.62 3.42 -10.87
C TYR A 41 -8.32 3.73 -12.34
N GLY A 42 -8.17 2.70 -13.17
CA GLY A 42 -7.97 2.87 -14.61
C GLY A 42 -9.10 3.62 -15.28
N ASP A 43 -10.35 3.28 -14.96
CA ASP A 43 -11.54 3.94 -15.48
C ASP A 43 -11.66 5.40 -15.03
N ALA A 44 -11.28 5.69 -13.79
CA ALA A 44 -11.34 7.04 -13.24
C ALA A 44 -10.21 7.96 -13.76
N LEU A 45 -9.09 7.38 -14.20
CA LEU A 45 -7.88 8.08 -14.61
C LEU A 45 -7.39 7.58 -15.99
N PRO A 46 -8.19 7.70 -17.06
CA PRO A 46 -7.89 7.06 -18.34
C PRO A 46 -6.62 7.57 -19.03
N ALA A 47 -6.19 8.79 -18.70
CA ALA A 47 -4.99 9.41 -19.28
C ALA A 47 -3.72 9.18 -18.44
N ALA A 48 -3.82 8.52 -17.28
CA ALA A 48 -2.69 8.27 -16.40
C ALA A 48 -1.98 6.96 -16.76
N THR A 49 -0.66 6.97 -16.62
CA THR A 49 0.15 5.75 -16.62
C THR A 49 0.29 5.25 -15.20
N PHE A 50 -0.08 3.99 -14.98
CA PHE A 50 -0.04 3.36 -13.66
C PHE A 50 1.15 2.45 -13.51
N THR A 51 1.79 2.53 -12.35
CA THR A 51 2.67 1.48 -11.85
C THR A 51 2.10 0.96 -10.54
N LEU A 52 1.74 -0.30 -10.52
CA LEU A 52 1.20 -0.93 -9.31
C LEU A 52 2.26 -1.79 -8.66
N CYS A 53 2.62 -1.43 -7.43
CA CYS A 53 3.56 -2.17 -6.61
C CYS A 53 2.84 -2.76 -5.41
N ARG A 54 3.13 -4.01 -5.12
CA ARG A 54 2.63 -4.72 -3.96
C ARG A 54 3.78 -5.02 -3.01
N LEU A 55 3.77 -4.36 -1.85
CA LEU A 55 4.77 -4.61 -0.81
C LEU A 55 4.44 -5.93 -0.12
N HIS A 56 5.43 -6.78 0.03
CA HIS A 56 5.30 -8.11 0.63
C HIS A 56 6.22 -8.26 1.83
N ALA A 57 5.72 -8.91 2.86
CA ALA A 57 6.50 -9.36 4.00
C ALA A 57 6.17 -10.84 4.27
N ASP A 58 7.17 -11.62 4.66
CA ASP A 58 6.96 -12.98 5.13
C ASP A 58 6.02 -13.01 6.34
N ARG A 59 5.30 -14.12 6.48
CA ARG A 59 4.36 -14.33 7.57
C ARG A 59 4.94 -13.96 8.93
N ASN A 60 6.13 -14.47 9.26
CA ASN A 60 6.77 -14.22 10.54
C ASN A 60 7.14 -12.74 10.74
N GLN A 61 7.60 -12.08 9.68
CA GLN A 61 7.91 -10.65 9.73
C GLN A 61 6.65 -9.80 9.87
N LEU A 62 5.59 -10.17 9.20
CA LEU A 62 4.30 -9.48 9.31
C LEU A 62 3.75 -9.56 10.74
N ILE A 63 3.74 -10.75 11.34
CA ILE A 63 3.33 -10.95 12.72
C ILE A 63 4.21 -10.13 13.67
N ARG A 64 5.53 -10.20 13.49
CA ARG A 64 6.49 -9.45 14.31
C ARG A 64 6.24 -7.95 14.24
N ARG A 65 6.01 -7.39 13.06
CA ARG A 65 5.74 -5.95 12.88
C ARG A 65 4.47 -5.53 13.60
N ILE A 66 3.42 -6.33 13.54
CA ILE A 66 2.16 -6.06 14.25
C ILE A 66 2.37 -6.08 15.77
N MET A 67 3.08 -7.08 16.28
CA MET A 67 3.39 -7.19 17.71
C MET A 67 4.24 -6.01 18.20
N LEU A 68 5.22 -5.57 17.41
CA LEU A 68 6.05 -4.40 17.72
C LEU A 68 5.24 -3.11 17.75
N ARG A 69 4.30 -2.93 16.83
CA ARG A 69 3.38 -1.77 16.85
C ARG A 69 2.56 -1.73 18.15
N GLY A 70 2.13 -2.87 18.64
CA GLY A 70 1.45 -2.97 19.92
C GLY A 70 2.29 -2.50 21.11
N ARG A 71 3.59 -2.65 21.04
CA ARG A 71 4.55 -2.17 22.06
C ARG A 71 4.95 -0.71 21.90
N GLY A 72 4.39 0.00 20.93
CA GLY A 72 4.77 1.39 20.65
C GLY A 72 6.10 1.53 19.93
N SER A 73 6.47 0.52 19.09
CA SER A 73 7.72 0.58 18.33
C SER A 73 7.70 1.68 17.26
N SER A 74 8.87 2.10 16.95
CA SER A 74 9.48 2.97 15.95
C SER A 74 8.62 3.73 14.92
N TRP A 75 7.43 3.31 14.62
CA TRP A 75 6.49 4.07 13.80
C TRP A 75 5.60 4.90 14.74
N LEU A 76 6.17 5.98 15.26
CA LEU A 76 5.49 6.95 16.11
C LEU A 76 4.47 7.76 15.31
N GLN A 77 3.48 7.09 14.73
CA GLN A 77 2.34 7.82 14.21
C GLN A 77 1.35 8.08 15.35
N PRO A 78 1.05 9.34 15.66
CA PRO A 78 -0.04 9.65 16.57
C PRO A 78 -1.32 8.96 16.09
N GLY A 79 -1.97 8.19 16.97
CA GLY A 79 -3.19 7.50 16.63
C GLY A 79 -3.04 6.10 16.04
N ASP A 80 -1.89 5.45 16.19
CA ASP A 80 -1.79 4.01 15.87
C ASP A 80 -2.70 3.20 16.80
N LEU A 81 -3.77 2.65 16.21
CA LEU A 81 -4.79 1.89 16.94
C LEU A 81 -4.27 0.59 17.54
N LEU A 82 -3.10 0.10 17.14
CA LEU A 82 -2.48 -1.11 17.69
C LEU A 82 -1.65 -0.82 18.95
N ALA A 83 -1.20 0.41 19.15
CA ALA A 83 -0.40 0.76 20.30
C ALA A 83 -1.16 0.55 21.60
N GLY A 84 -0.55 -0.20 22.53
CA GLY A 84 -1.15 -0.51 23.84
C GLY A 84 -2.24 -1.57 23.85
N GLN A 85 -2.54 -2.19 22.71
CA GLN A 85 -3.55 -3.25 22.64
C GLN A 85 -3.05 -4.56 23.30
N PRO A 86 -3.97 -5.35 23.90
CA PRO A 86 -3.64 -6.65 24.46
C PRO A 86 -3.06 -7.61 23.41
N VAL A 87 -2.18 -8.51 23.85
CA VAL A 87 -1.55 -9.52 22.97
C VAL A 87 -2.58 -10.34 22.21
N THR A 88 -3.70 -10.73 22.85
CA THR A 88 -4.78 -11.49 22.22
C THR A 88 -5.42 -10.74 21.05
N TYR A 89 -5.57 -9.43 21.17
CA TYR A 89 -6.07 -8.59 20.08
C TYR A 89 -5.05 -8.50 18.95
N LEU A 90 -3.77 -8.26 19.29
CA LEU A 90 -2.69 -8.16 18.30
C LEU A 90 -2.53 -9.46 17.50
N LEU A 91 -2.66 -10.62 18.14
CA LEU A 91 -2.60 -11.91 17.47
C LEU A 91 -3.75 -12.08 16.46
N ARG A 92 -4.96 -11.65 16.83
CA ARG A 92 -6.10 -11.66 15.89
C ARG A 92 -5.86 -10.75 14.68
N VAL A 93 -5.31 -9.57 14.92
CA VAL A 93 -4.93 -8.64 13.83
C VAL A 93 -3.85 -9.27 12.95
N ALA A 94 -2.86 -9.92 13.55
CA ALA A 94 -1.80 -10.61 12.83
C ALA A 94 -2.35 -11.76 11.96
N ASP A 95 -3.24 -12.58 12.50
CA ASP A 95 -3.89 -13.66 11.73
C ASP A 95 -4.67 -13.11 10.54
N GLN A 96 -5.42 -12.05 10.75
CA GLN A 96 -6.18 -11.40 9.68
C GLN A 96 -5.25 -10.80 8.62
N ALA A 97 -4.15 -10.19 9.02
CA ALA A 97 -3.16 -9.63 8.11
C ALA A 97 -2.49 -10.72 7.26
N VAL A 98 -2.19 -11.88 7.84
CA VAL A 98 -1.65 -13.03 7.11
C VAL A 98 -2.64 -13.54 6.06
N ILE A 99 -3.91 -13.67 6.42
CA ILE A 99 -4.96 -14.09 5.48
C ILE A 99 -5.06 -13.10 4.30
N GLN A 100 -5.03 -11.81 4.58
CA GLN A 100 -5.07 -10.78 3.55
C GLN A 100 -3.80 -10.80 2.67
N ALA A 101 -2.63 -10.98 3.26
CA ALA A 101 -1.37 -11.09 2.53
C ALA A 101 -1.36 -12.31 1.59
N ASP A 102 -1.85 -13.46 2.06
CA ASP A 102 -1.96 -14.67 1.25
C ASP A 102 -2.95 -14.48 0.10
N ALA A 103 -4.05 -13.78 0.33
CA ALA A 103 -5.03 -13.47 -0.71
C ALA A 103 -4.43 -12.56 -1.79
N LEU A 104 -3.68 -11.54 -1.40
CA LEU A 104 -2.97 -10.65 -2.33
C LEU A 104 -1.90 -11.41 -3.13
N GLU A 105 -1.19 -12.33 -2.50
CA GLU A 105 -0.19 -13.16 -3.17
C GLU A 105 -0.84 -14.06 -4.23
N ARG A 106 -1.98 -14.66 -3.92
CA ARG A 106 -2.74 -15.47 -4.89
C ARG A 106 -3.29 -14.66 -6.03
N ALA A 107 -3.74 -13.44 -5.77
CA ALA A 107 -4.24 -12.53 -6.80
C ALA A 107 -3.13 -12.07 -7.76
N ALA A 108 -1.89 -12.08 -7.32
CA ALA A 108 -0.69 -11.73 -8.09
C ALA A 108 -0.79 -10.38 -8.84
N ILE A 109 -1.48 -9.41 -8.26
CA ILE A 109 -1.72 -8.10 -8.86
C ILE A 109 -0.49 -7.21 -8.66
N GLY A 110 -0.06 -6.55 -9.73
CA GLY A 110 1.07 -5.64 -9.70
C GLY A 110 2.41 -6.33 -9.53
N ARG A 111 3.45 -5.52 -9.35
CA ARG A 111 4.82 -6.02 -9.14
C ARG A 111 5.09 -6.17 -7.65
N ARG A 112 5.50 -7.37 -7.27
CA ARG A 112 5.87 -7.67 -5.89
C ARG A 112 7.20 -7.03 -5.54
N ILE A 113 7.25 -6.39 -4.38
CA ILE A 113 8.48 -5.87 -3.77
C ILE A 113 8.59 -6.46 -2.38
N ASP A 114 9.61 -7.27 -2.16
CA ASP A 114 9.89 -7.84 -0.84
C ASP A 114 10.47 -6.78 0.09
N THR A 115 9.94 -6.71 1.30
CA THR A 115 10.36 -5.74 2.32
C THR A 115 11.24 -6.34 3.40
N ASP A 116 11.35 -7.67 3.48
CA ASP A 116 12.13 -8.36 4.50
C ASP A 116 13.62 -8.06 4.34
N GLY A 117 14.25 -7.72 5.46
CA GLY A 117 15.68 -7.40 5.48
C GLY A 117 16.07 -6.11 4.75
N ARG A 118 15.12 -5.27 4.38
CA ARG A 118 15.34 -4.00 3.70
C ARG A 118 14.98 -2.81 4.56
N THR A 119 15.70 -1.71 4.38
CA THR A 119 15.33 -0.41 4.95
C THR A 119 14.18 0.21 4.16
N VAL A 120 13.54 1.23 4.72
CA VAL A 120 12.50 2.00 4.02
C VAL A 120 13.06 2.62 2.75
N GLU A 121 14.27 3.15 2.80
CA GLU A 121 14.97 3.75 1.65
C GLU A 121 15.20 2.74 0.53
N GLN A 122 15.64 1.52 0.87
CA GLN A 122 15.84 0.45 -0.10
C GLN A 122 14.53 0.03 -0.78
N VAL A 123 13.43 -0.04 -0.02
CA VAL A 123 12.11 -0.32 -0.58
C VAL A 123 11.64 0.83 -1.48
N ALA A 124 11.83 2.07 -1.07
CA ALA A 124 11.49 3.24 -1.87
C ALA A 124 12.28 3.28 -3.17
N ASP A 125 13.57 2.99 -3.14
CA ASP A 125 14.43 2.91 -4.33
C ASP A 125 13.93 1.83 -5.30
N ALA A 126 13.50 0.68 -4.79
CA ALA A 126 12.92 -0.37 -5.61
C ALA A 126 11.62 0.06 -6.29
N VAL A 127 10.75 0.79 -5.59
CA VAL A 127 9.52 1.36 -6.16
C VAL A 127 9.84 2.38 -7.25
N ILE A 128 10.79 3.27 -7.01
CA ILE A 128 11.22 4.28 -7.97
C ILE A 128 11.79 3.62 -9.24
N ALA A 129 12.62 2.60 -9.07
CA ALA A 129 13.21 1.87 -10.20
C ALA A 129 12.15 1.21 -11.07
N ILE A 130 11.13 0.61 -10.48
CA ILE A 130 10.02 -0.03 -11.20
C ILE A 130 9.14 1.00 -11.90
N SER A 131 8.91 2.16 -11.27
CA SER A 131 8.07 3.22 -11.81
C SER A 131 8.69 4.00 -12.97
N GLU A 132 9.99 3.87 -13.17
CA GLU A 132 10.77 4.63 -14.16
C GLU A 132 10.66 6.15 -13.96
N TRP A 133 10.32 6.62 -12.77
CA TRP A 133 10.19 8.07 -12.51
C TRP A 133 11.50 8.82 -12.71
N ALA A 134 12.62 8.22 -12.36
CA ALA A 134 13.93 8.82 -12.54
C ALA A 134 14.27 9.08 -14.03
N SER A 135 13.64 8.35 -14.95
CA SER A 135 13.87 8.50 -16.39
C SER A 135 13.01 9.61 -17.04
N ARG A 136 12.09 10.19 -16.28
CA ARG A 136 11.11 11.18 -16.78
C ARG A 136 11.37 12.61 -16.30
N VAL A 137 12.44 12.78 -15.51
CA VAL A 137 12.85 14.10 -14.98
C VAL A 137 13.94 14.69 -15.83
#